data_cdf9921ca2d6fbdab4388c25119efee9
#
_entry.id   cdf9921ca2d6fbdab4388c25119efee9
#
_cell.length_a   1.000
_cell.length_b   1.000
_cell.length_c   1.000
_cell.angle_alpha   90.00
_cell.angle_beta   90.00
_cell.angle_gamma   90.00
#
_symmetry.space_group_name_H-M   'P 1'
#
loop_
_entity.id
_entity.type
_entity.pdbx_description
1 polymer ?
#
loop_
_entity_poly.entity_id
_entity_poly.type
_entity_poly.pdbx_seq_one_letter_code
_entity_poly.pdbx_strand_id
1 'polypeptide(L)'
;KLILASGYATLFINGITQPISLFLLGDPSTKKSTLLEIMRGLDRVLWSDIFSPASFVSGARDIEGGDLLPRLRNRCLVTPELGVLFKDRNLPQTLGMLTRLLDGFGYVRHTGFGEIGVHENVRFNWCAAIVKIQPKIWDLLGHLGHRLLFLHLENENESAEAVENRLVRMITEDRDYIEKLSICRNAVIAFFQNIQARYPNGVTWNTAMDNPRAKQIIVRAALMLKSLRGTIDPKDATNT
;
A
#
# COMPACT_ATOMS: atom_id res chain seq x y z
N LYS A 1 -13.28 -0.93 -0.38
CA LYS A 1 -13.22 0.46 -0.89
C LYS A 1 -12.87 1.45 0.23
N LEU A 2 -13.60 1.45 1.36
CA LEU A 2 -13.38 2.38 2.47
C LEU A 2 -11.96 2.30 3.03
N ILE A 3 -11.43 1.11 3.26
CA ILE A 3 -10.07 0.90 3.81
C ILE A 3 -9.01 1.48 2.87
N LEU A 4 -9.17 1.29 1.55
CA LEU A 4 -8.24 1.82 0.55
C LEU A 4 -8.25 3.36 0.55
N ALA A 5 -9.46 3.94 0.59
CA ALA A 5 -9.64 5.38 0.72
C ALA A 5 -9.04 5.92 2.02
N SER A 6 -9.18 5.19 3.13
CA SER A 6 -8.59 5.56 4.41
C SER A 6 -7.05 5.57 4.35
N GLY A 7 -6.43 4.57 3.71
CA GLY A 7 -4.98 4.55 3.49
C GLY A 7 -4.50 5.78 2.74
N TYR A 8 -5.13 6.10 1.61
CA TYR A 8 -4.80 7.30 0.83
C TYR A 8 -5.07 8.59 1.61
N ALA A 9 -6.16 8.66 2.38
CA ALA A 9 -6.53 9.82 3.18
C ALA A 9 -5.47 10.17 4.24
N THR A 10 -4.68 9.21 4.72
CA THR A 10 -3.60 9.48 5.70
C THR A 10 -2.53 10.43 5.16
N LEU A 11 -2.43 10.58 3.84
CA LEU A 11 -1.53 11.58 3.22
C LEU A 11 -1.97 13.03 3.46
N PHE A 12 -3.23 13.26 3.79
CA PHE A 12 -3.80 14.58 4.03
C PHE A 12 -3.83 14.97 5.51
N ILE A 13 -3.45 14.05 6.41
CA ILE A 13 -3.47 14.29 7.84
C ILE A 13 -2.09 14.76 8.31
N ASN A 14 -2.04 15.95 8.90
CA ASN A 14 -0.82 16.52 9.45
C ASN A 14 -0.37 15.74 10.71
N GLY A 15 0.94 15.63 10.90
CA GLY A 15 1.51 14.93 12.06
C GLY A 15 1.63 13.41 11.90
N ILE A 16 1.04 12.80 10.85
CA ILE A 16 1.28 11.40 10.52
C ILE A 16 2.61 11.29 9.78
N THR A 17 3.60 10.67 10.39
CA THR A 17 4.92 10.42 9.77
C THR A 17 4.93 9.16 8.92
N GLN A 18 4.11 8.17 9.29
CA GLN A 18 3.99 6.88 8.61
C GLN A 18 2.55 6.69 8.12
N PRO A 19 2.22 7.13 6.89
CA PRO A 19 0.92 6.85 6.30
C PRO A 19 0.69 5.35 6.13
N ILE A 20 -0.56 4.94 6.22
CA ILE A 20 -0.94 3.53 6.17
C ILE A 20 -0.70 2.96 4.78
N SER A 21 0.14 1.93 4.69
CA SER A 21 0.34 1.13 3.48
C SER A 21 -0.54 -0.11 3.50
N LEU A 22 -1.20 -0.39 2.37
CA LEU A 22 -2.24 -1.43 2.27
C LEU A 22 -1.96 -2.38 1.11
N PHE A 23 -1.88 -3.67 1.41
CA PHE A 23 -1.69 -4.73 0.43
C PHE A 23 -2.95 -5.57 0.32
N LEU A 24 -3.51 -5.63 -0.89
CA LEU A 24 -4.67 -6.45 -1.23
C LEU A 24 -4.19 -7.86 -1.58
N LEU A 25 -4.49 -8.81 -0.73
CA LEU A 25 -4.17 -10.22 -0.90
C LEU A 25 -5.44 -10.99 -1.29
N GLY A 26 -5.36 -11.93 -2.20
CA GLY A 26 -6.49 -12.79 -2.55
C GLY A 26 -6.25 -13.55 -3.85
N ASP A 27 -7.07 -14.52 -4.13
CA ASP A 27 -7.00 -15.36 -5.31
C ASP A 27 -7.12 -14.55 -6.62
N PRO A 28 -6.71 -15.12 -7.77
CA PRO A 28 -7.02 -14.54 -9.06
C PRO A 28 -8.52 -14.20 -9.15
N SER A 29 -8.85 -13.16 -9.88
CA SER A 29 -10.24 -12.72 -10.10
C SER A 29 -10.97 -12.12 -8.89
N THR A 30 -10.32 -11.87 -7.74
CA THR A 30 -10.91 -11.17 -6.58
C THR A 30 -11.00 -9.64 -6.77
N LYS A 31 -10.87 -9.13 -8.00
CA LYS A 31 -11.00 -7.71 -8.37
C LYS A 31 -9.98 -6.77 -7.68
N LYS A 32 -8.84 -7.29 -7.20
CA LYS A 32 -7.78 -6.49 -6.57
C LYS A 32 -7.30 -5.34 -7.45
N SER A 33 -6.91 -5.65 -8.68
CA SER A 33 -6.40 -4.65 -9.64
C SER A 33 -7.49 -3.63 -10.00
N THR A 34 -8.75 -4.06 -10.12
CA THR A 34 -9.90 -3.15 -10.31
C THR A 34 -10.04 -2.13 -9.18
N LEU A 35 -9.84 -2.59 -7.93
CA LEU A 35 -9.90 -1.68 -6.76
C LEU A 35 -8.76 -0.65 -6.81
N LEU A 36 -7.57 -1.05 -7.24
CA LEU A 36 -6.45 -0.12 -7.40
C LEU A 36 -6.69 0.84 -8.59
N GLU A 37 -7.29 0.35 -9.69
CA GLU A 37 -7.61 1.17 -10.86
C GLU A 37 -8.55 2.36 -10.53
N ILE A 38 -9.36 2.25 -9.49
CA ILE A 38 -10.20 3.36 -9.01
C ILE A 38 -9.33 4.55 -8.52
N MET A 39 -8.09 4.29 -8.09
CA MET A 39 -7.17 5.34 -7.64
C MET A 39 -6.43 6.05 -8.79
N ARG A 40 -6.52 5.54 -10.00
CA ARG A 40 -5.86 6.13 -11.17
C ARG A 40 -6.45 7.52 -11.46
N GLY A 41 -5.59 8.51 -11.59
CA GLY A 41 -6.00 9.90 -11.82
C GLY A 41 -6.12 10.76 -10.56
N LEU A 42 -5.90 10.19 -9.36
CA LEU A 42 -5.71 10.99 -8.15
C LEU A 42 -4.35 11.71 -8.19
N ASP A 43 -4.32 12.98 -7.82
CA ASP A 43 -3.15 13.87 -7.93
C ASP A 43 -1.89 13.34 -7.23
N ARG A 44 -2.09 12.67 -6.09
CA ARG A 44 -0.99 12.15 -5.26
C ARG A 44 -0.72 10.68 -5.49
N VAL A 45 -1.18 10.09 -6.57
CA VAL A 45 -0.90 8.71 -6.91
C VAL A 45 0.24 8.64 -7.91
N LEU A 46 1.24 7.83 -7.59
CA LEU A 46 2.30 7.43 -8.49
C LEU A 46 2.11 5.94 -8.80
N TRP A 47 1.93 5.65 -10.06
CA TRP A 47 1.70 4.29 -10.54
C TRP A 47 3.02 3.66 -10.99
N SER A 48 3.31 2.46 -10.51
CA SER A 48 4.47 1.68 -10.94
C SER A 48 4.13 0.20 -10.94
N ASP A 49 4.11 -0.40 -12.11
CA ASP A 49 3.81 -1.82 -12.27
C ASP A 49 4.97 -2.70 -11.79
N ILE A 50 6.20 -2.26 -12.06
CA ILE A 50 7.42 -2.95 -11.66
C ILE A 50 8.45 -1.91 -11.21
N PHE A 51 9.18 -2.24 -10.16
CA PHE A 51 10.36 -1.47 -9.74
C PHE A 51 11.44 -2.40 -9.18
N SER A 52 12.65 -1.92 -9.20
CA SER A 52 13.80 -2.54 -8.54
C SER A 52 14.30 -1.62 -7.42
N PRO A 53 15.12 -2.11 -6.48
CA PRO A 53 15.75 -1.24 -5.48
C PRO A 53 16.50 -0.05 -6.10
N ALA A 54 17.13 -0.28 -7.26
CA ALA A 54 17.81 0.78 -8.00
C ALA A 54 16.86 1.86 -8.52
N SER A 55 15.58 1.56 -8.76
CA SER A 55 14.61 2.56 -9.22
C SER A 55 14.33 3.63 -8.16
N PHE A 56 14.47 3.31 -6.89
CA PHE A 56 14.27 4.30 -5.81
C PHE A 56 15.40 5.31 -5.77
N VAL A 57 16.63 4.85 -5.95
CA VAL A 57 17.84 5.67 -5.97
C VAL A 57 18.85 5.04 -6.91
N SER A 58 18.85 5.45 -8.17
CA SER A 58 19.73 4.90 -9.21
C SER A 58 21.10 5.57 -9.22
N GLY A 59 21.12 6.87 -8.94
CA GLY A 59 22.27 7.73 -9.17
C GLY A 59 22.57 7.97 -10.63
N ALA A 60 21.67 7.56 -11.51
CA ALA A 60 21.80 7.87 -12.94
C ALA A 60 21.53 9.37 -13.14
N ARG A 61 22.49 10.06 -13.74
CA ARG A 61 22.35 11.45 -14.17
C ARG A 61 21.61 11.45 -15.50
N ASP A 62 20.74 12.43 -15.69
CA ASP A 62 20.09 12.70 -16.99
C ASP A 62 19.06 11.67 -17.49
N ILE A 63 18.47 10.86 -16.60
CA ILE A 63 17.31 10.04 -16.96
C ILE A 63 16.04 10.88 -16.81
N GLU A 64 15.31 11.02 -17.89
CA GLU A 64 13.98 11.64 -17.87
C GLU A 64 13.06 10.86 -16.90
N GLY A 65 12.53 11.57 -15.90
CA GLY A 65 11.73 10.97 -14.83
C GLY A 65 12.49 10.68 -13.53
N GLY A 66 13.82 10.58 -13.55
CA GLY A 66 14.68 10.48 -12.37
C GLY A 66 14.35 9.33 -11.42
N ASP A 67 14.93 9.37 -10.24
CA ASP A 67 14.70 8.40 -9.17
C ASP A 67 13.27 8.44 -8.64
N LEU A 68 12.75 7.27 -8.26
CA LEU A 68 11.39 7.10 -7.73
C LEU A 68 11.24 7.82 -6.37
N LEU A 69 12.26 7.75 -5.50
CA LEU A 69 12.15 8.20 -4.11
C LEU A 69 11.81 9.70 -3.97
N PRO A 70 12.45 10.65 -4.68
CA PRO A 70 12.08 12.05 -4.62
C PRO A 70 10.63 12.29 -5.07
N ARG A 71 10.17 11.50 -6.03
CA ARG A 71 8.81 11.60 -6.60
C ARG A 71 7.74 11.06 -5.68
N LEU A 72 8.10 10.22 -4.69
CA LEU A 72 7.17 9.63 -3.71
C LEU A 72 6.77 10.58 -2.59
N ARG A 73 7.42 11.72 -2.44
CA ARG A 73 7.13 12.65 -1.35
C ARG A 73 5.65 13.06 -1.31
N ASN A 74 4.97 12.72 -0.20
CA ASN A 74 3.52 12.93 0.01
C ASN A 74 2.64 12.30 -1.07
N ARG A 75 3.03 11.13 -1.60
CA ARG A 75 2.27 10.40 -2.61
C ARG A 75 1.97 8.96 -2.18
N CYS A 76 1.01 8.38 -2.85
CA CYS A 76 0.70 6.97 -2.77
C CYS A 76 1.37 6.25 -3.94
N LEU A 77 2.27 5.33 -3.65
CA LEU A 77 2.76 4.38 -4.64
C LEU A 77 1.69 3.31 -4.86
N VAL A 78 1.29 3.08 -6.10
CA VAL A 78 0.37 2.00 -6.46
C VAL A 78 1.09 0.97 -7.32
N THR A 79 1.09 -0.29 -6.87
CA THR A 79 1.71 -1.41 -7.58
C THR A 79 0.66 -2.51 -7.77
N PRO A 80 0.08 -2.64 -8.96
CA PRO A 80 -1.03 -3.58 -9.20
C PRO A 80 -0.63 -5.04 -9.17
N GLU A 81 0.65 -5.37 -9.40
CA GLU A 81 1.17 -6.74 -9.37
C GLU A 81 2.50 -6.82 -8.61
N LEU A 82 2.38 -6.99 -7.29
CA LEU A 82 3.55 -7.02 -6.42
C LEU A 82 4.31 -8.36 -6.45
N GLY A 83 3.69 -9.41 -6.99
CA GLY A 83 4.28 -10.76 -7.00
C GLY A 83 5.66 -10.84 -7.66
N VAL A 84 5.94 -9.93 -8.59
CA VAL A 84 7.24 -9.84 -9.27
C VAL A 84 8.37 -9.47 -8.30
N LEU A 85 8.11 -8.58 -7.34
CA LEU A 85 9.10 -8.17 -6.35
C LEU A 85 9.61 -9.34 -5.52
N PHE A 86 8.75 -10.29 -5.19
CA PHE A 86 9.12 -11.46 -4.37
C PHE A 86 9.94 -12.52 -5.10
N LYS A 87 10.12 -12.37 -6.41
CA LYS A 87 11.01 -13.20 -7.23
C LYS A 87 12.43 -12.63 -7.32
N ASP A 88 12.66 -11.44 -6.77
CA ASP A 88 13.97 -10.80 -6.77
C ASP A 88 14.96 -11.61 -5.91
N ARG A 89 16.14 -11.89 -6.45
CA ARG A 89 17.23 -12.57 -5.73
C ARG A 89 17.76 -11.76 -4.54
N ASN A 90 17.63 -10.44 -4.61
CA ASN A 90 18.08 -9.51 -3.58
C ASN A 90 16.94 -9.08 -2.64
N LEU A 91 15.87 -9.87 -2.56
CA LEU A 91 14.68 -9.52 -1.76
C LEU A 91 15.01 -9.08 -0.32
N PRO A 92 15.92 -9.73 0.46
CA PRO A 92 16.25 -9.27 1.81
C PRO A 92 16.77 -7.83 1.85
N GLN A 93 17.65 -7.47 0.92
CA GLN A 93 18.17 -6.10 0.82
C GLN A 93 17.07 -5.10 0.44
N THR A 94 16.22 -5.49 -0.51
CA THR A 94 15.06 -4.69 -0.94
C THR A 94 14.11 -4.46 0.22
N LEU A 95 13.81 -5.48 1.03
CA LEU A 95 12.96 -5.36 2.21
C LEU A 95 13.61 -4.48 3.28
N GLY A 96 14.93 -4.59 3.49
CA GLY A 96 15.66 -3.70 4.41
C GLY A 96 15.57 -2.23 4.00
N MET A 97 15.71 -1.94 2.71
CA MET A 97 15.50 -0.59 2.17
C MET A 97 14.04 -0.12 2.38
N LEU A 98 13.07 -0.96 2.01
CA LEU A 98 11.65 -0.64 2.14
C LEU A 98 11.24 -0.39 3.60
N THR A 99 11.81 -1.15 4.54
CA THR A 99 11.60 -0.91 5.98
C THR A 99 11.92 0.53 6.34
N ARG A 100 13.11 0.99 5.96
CA ARG A 100 13.57 2.35 6.25
C ARG A 100 12.69 3.40 5.56
N LEU A 101 12.35 3.18 4.31
CA LEU A 101 11.50 4.08 3.52
C LEU A 101 10.08 4.18 4.08
N LEU A 102 9.48 3.06 4.48
CA LEU A 102 8.14 3.02 5.07
C LEU A 102 8.11 3.63 6.48
N ASP A 103 9.24 3.73 7.15
CA ASP A 103 9.38 4.52 8.39
C ASP A 103 9.39 6.04 8.14
N GLY A 104 9.35 6.45 6.88
CA GLY A 104 9.37 7.86 6.49
C GLY A 104 10.77 8.47 6.45
N PHE A 105 11.82 7.65 6.63
CA PHE A 105 13.20 8.12 6.51
C PHE A 105 13.63 8.22 5.05
N GLY A 106 14.62 9.05 4.79
CA GLY A 106 15.33 9.04 3.52
C GLY A 106 16.15 7.76 3.35
N TYR A 107 16.66 7.57 2.16
CA TYR A 107 17.54 6.46 1.82
C TYR A 107 18.75 6.97 1.05
N VAL A 108 19.92 6.59 1.54
CA VAL A 108 21.22 6.96 0.97
C VAL A 108 22.04 5.70 0.79
N ARG A 109 22.73 5.61 -0.31
CA ARG A 109 23.72 4.56 -0.55
C ARG A 109 25.03 5.14 -1.05
N HIS A 110 26.10 4.49 -0.71
CA HIS A 110 27.43 4.80 -1.21
C HIS A 110 27.76 3.90 -2.41
N THR A 111 28.28 4.51 -3.46
CA THR A 111 28.73 3.81 -4.67
C THR A 111 30.18 4.21 -4.95
N GLY A 112 30.83 3.53 -5.90
CA GLY A 112 32.17 3.92 -6.35
C GLY A 112 32.24 5.36 -6.93
N PHE A 113 31.10 5.95 -7.23
CA PHE A 113 30.98 7.32 -7.76
C PHE A 113 30.58 8.36 -6.69
N GLY A 114 30.50 7.94 -5.42
CA GLY A 114 30.12 8.78 -4.30
C GLY A 114 28.78 8.41 -3.67
N GLU A 115 28.30 9.30 -2.83
CA GLU A 115 27.03 9.18 -2.14
C GLU A 115 25.88 9.61 -3.05
N ILE A 116 24.83 8.80 -3.09
CA ILE A 116 23.60 9.06 -3.84
C ILE A 116 22.38 8.76 -3.00
N GLY A 117 21.33 9.56 -3.13
CA GLY A 117 20.06 9.32 -2.43
C GLY A 117 19.39 10.59 -1.94
N VAL A 118 18.49 10.39 -0.98
CA VAL A 118 17.70 11.42 -0.34
C VAL A 118 17.89 11.33 1.17
N HIS A 119 18.46 12.36 1.78
CA HIS A 119 18.68 12.43 3.23
C HIS A 119 17.42 12.82 4.01
N GLU A 120 16.57 13.59 3.36
CA GLU A 120 15.36 14.11 3.98
C GLU A 120 14.31 13.02 4.15
N ASN A 121 13.42 13.23 5.10
CA ASN A 121 12.28 12.34 5.31
C ASN A 121 11.37 12.32 4.08
N VAL A 122 11.04 11.12 3.61
CA VAL A 122 10.13 10.88 2.50
C VAL A 122 8.90 10.18 3.02
N ARG A 123 7.85 10.94 3.21
CA ARG A 123 6.55 10.43 3.65
C ARG A 123 5.75 9.97 2.43
N PHE A 124 5.37 8.69 2.41
CA PHE A 124 4.50 8.13 1.39
C PHE A 124 3.75 6.92 1.95
N ASN A 125 2.72 6.47 1.27
CA ASN A 125 2.12 5.17 1.51
C ASN A 125 2.16 4.31 0.26
N TRP A 126 1.93 3.02 0.44
CA TRP A 126 2.00 2.05 -0.63
C TRP A 126 0.73 1.21 -0.67
N CYS A 127 0.05 1.21 -1.81
CA CYS A 127 -1.08 0.35 -2.09
C CYS A 127 -0.67 -0.65 -3.17
N ALA A 128 -0.77 -1.94 -2.86
CA ALA A 128 -0.37 -2.97 -3.80
C ALA A 128 -1.37 -4.12 -3.84
N ALA A 129 -1.32 -4.92 -4.91
CA ALA A 129 -2.09 -6.14 -5.02
C ALA A 129 -1.16 -7.34 -5.22
N ILE A 130 -1.52 -8.45 -4.61
CA ILE A 130 -0.79 -9.71 -4.71
C ILE A 130 -1.76 -10.90 -4.66
N VAL A 131 -1.46 -11.93 -5.43
CA VAL A 131 -2.29 -13.15 -5.45
C VAL A 131 -2.00 -14.02 -4.23
N LYS A 132 -0.74 -14.39 -4.05
CA LYS A 132 -0.32 -15.30 -2.98
C LYS A 132 1.07 -14.94 -2.49
N ILE A 133 1.25 -14.98 -1.18
CA ILE A 133 2.55 -14.83 -0.55
C ILE A 133 3.02 -16.21 -0.10
N GLN A 134 4.20 -16.63 -0.55
CA GLN A 134 4.79 -17.89 -0.13
C GLN A 134 5.20 -17.83 1.35
N PRO A 135 5.17 -18.95 2.13
CA PRO A 135 5.53 -18.95 3.55
C PRO A 135 6.88 -18.31 3.84
N LYS A 136 7.90 -18.64 3.06
CA LYS A 136 9.26 -18.03 3.20
C LYS A 136 9.26 -16.50 3.05
N ILE A 137 8.35 -15.97 2.27
CA ILE A 137 8.21 -14.51 2.09
C ILE A 137 7.51 -13.90 3.31
N TRP A 138 6.54 -14.61 3.91
CA TRP A 138 5.90 -14.17 5.14
C TRP A 138 6.90 -13.97 6.28
N ASP A 139 7.86 -14.88 6.43
CA ASP A 139 8.93 -14.75 7.44
C ASP A 139 9.74 -13.47 7.20
N LEU A 140 10.12 -13.22 5.94
CA LEU A 140 10.83 -11.99 5.58
C LEU A 140 9.99 -10.73 5.78
N LEU A 141 8.70 -10.76 5.43
CA LEU A 141 7.78 -9.65 5.64
C LEU A 141 7.53 -9.37 7.12
N GLY A 142 7.71 -10.36 7.99
CA GLY A 142 7.68 -10.19 9.44
C GLY A 142 8.66 -9.12 9.92
N HIS A 143 9.80 -8.97 9.25
CA HIS A 143 10.78 -7.91 9.54
C HIS A 143 10.27 -6.50 9.20
N LEU A 144 9.29 -6.35 8.30
CA LEU A 144 8.62 -5.06 8.02
C LEU A 144 7.68 -4.65 9.15
N GLY A 145 7.34 -5.57 10.04
CA GLY A 145 6.49 -5.32 11.21
C GLY A 145 5.10 -4.82 10.83
N HIS A 146 4.64 -3.76 11.49
CA HIS A 146 3.29 -3.18 11.33
C HIS A 146 3.19 -2.14 10.19
N ARG A 147 4.21 -1.98 9.37
CA ARG A 147 4.26 -0.97 8.30
C ARG A 147 3.32 -1.28 7.15
N LEU A 148 2.99 -2.55 6.98
CA LEU A 148 2.10 -3.03 5.94
C LEU A 148 0.85 -3.65 6.57
N LEU A 149 -0.31 -3.24 6.10
CA LEU A 149 -1.57 -3.89 6.42
C LEU A 149 -2.00 -4.76 5.25
N PHE A 150 -2.32 -6.02 5.55
CA PHE A 150 -2.81 -6.96 4.56
C PHE A 150 -4.33 -7.05 4.66
N LEU A 151 -5.01 -6.80 3.56
CA LEU A 151 -6.45 -7.00 3.43
C LEU A 151 -6.67 -8.22 2.55
N HIS A 152 -7.14 -9.29 3.14
CA HIS A 152 -7.50 -10.50 2.40
C HIS A 152 -8.87 -10.31 1.73
N LEU A 153 -8.90 -10.48 0.42
CA LEU A 153 -10.11 -10.44 -0.39
C LEU A 153 -10.45 -11.88 -0.75
N GLU A 154 -11.54 -12.36 -0.17
CA GLU A 154 -12.09 -13.66 -0.48
C GLU A 154 -13.14 -13.52 -1.58
N ASN A 155 -13.23 -14.52 -2.44
CA ASN A 155 -14.40 -14.67 -3.27
C ASN A 155 -15.52 -15.15 -2.34
N GLU A 156 -16.68 -14.50 -2.39
CA GLU A 156 -17.87 -15.07 -1.78
C GLU A 156 -18.04 -16.50 -2.34
N ASN A 157 -18.49 -17.43 -1.52
CA ASN A 157 -18.83 -18.79 -1.95
C ASN A 157 -20.03 -18.68 -2.90
N GLU A 158 -19.76 -18.29 -4.14
CA GLU A 158 -20.74 -18.19 -5.19
C GLU A 158 -21.14 -19.61 -5.62
N SER A 159 -22.43 -19.85 -5.80
CA SER A 159 -22.89 -21.07 -6.45
C SER A 159 -22.35 -21.15 -7.89
N ALA A 160 -22.21 -22.35 -8.43
CA ALA A 160 -21.76 -22.53 -9.82
C ALA A 160 -22.61 -21.71 -10.82
N GLU A 161 -23.90 -21.63 -10.59
CA GLU A 161 -24.83 -20.82 -11.37
C GLU A 161 -24.53 -19.30 -11.26
N ALA A 162 -24.20 -18.82 -10.07
CA ALA A 162 -23.83 -17.42 -9.87
C ALA A 162 -22.51 -17.07 -10.59
N VAL A 163 -21.55 -18.00 -10.58
CA VAL A 163 -20.28 -17.87 -11.32
C VAL A 163 -20.54 -17.84 -12.83
N GLU A 164 -21.36 -18.75 -13.35
CA GLU A 164 -21.73 -18.80 -14.76
C GLU A 164 -22.43 -17.50 -15.19
N ASN A 165 -23.43 -17.05 -14.48
CA ASN A 165 -24.13 -15.79 -14.72
C ASN A 165 -23.19 -14.59 -14.70
N ARG A 166 -22.21 -14.59 -13.79
CA ARG A 166 -21.18 -13.55 -13.74
C ARG A 166 -20.27 -13.57 -14.97
N LEU A 167 -19.83 -14.75 -15.40
CA LEU A 167 -18.99 -14.89 -16.59
C LEU A 167 -19.73 -14.45 -17.86
N VAL A 168 -21.00 -14.85 -18.02
CA VAL A 168 -21.84 -14.41 -19.13
C VAL A 168 -21.97 -12.89 -19.14
N ARG A 169 -22.22 -12.26 -17.99
CA ARG A 169 -22.26 -10.79 -17.88
C ARG A 169 -20.93 -10.15 -18.23
N MET A 170 -19.81 -10.70 -17.81
CA MET A 170 -18.48 -10.16 -18.15
C MET A 170 -18.23 -10.18 -19.66
N ILE A 171 -18.68 -11.22 -20.36
CA ILE A 171 -18.52 -11.33 -21.81
C ILE A 171 -19.45 -10.36 -22.56
N THR A 172 -20.65 -10.14 -22.05
CA THR A 172 -21.68 -9.33 -22.72
C THR A 172 -21.62 -7.82 -22.34
N GLU A 173 -21.10 -7.49 -21.14
CA GLU A 173 -21.16 -6.14 -20.57
C GLU A 173 -19.78 -5.45 -20.45
N ASP A 174 -18.82 -5.81 -21.32
CA ASP A 174 -17.44 -5.28 -21.24
C ASP A 174 -17.40 -3.73 -21.35
N ARG A 175 -18.29 -3.14 -22.14
CA ARG A 175 -18.45 -1.69 -22.26
C ARG A 175 -18.96 -1.08 -20.96
N ASP A 176 -19.94 -1.69 -20.33
CA ASP A 176 -20.53 -1.28 -19.06
C ASP A 176 -19.51 -1.28 -17.92
N TYR A 177 -18.55 -2.22 -17.94
CA TYR A 177 -17.51 -2.31 -16.92
C TYR A 177 -16.58 -1.09 -16.95
N ILE A 178 -16.12 -0.70 -18.13
CA ILE A 178 -15.24 0.47 -18.32
C ILE A 178 -15.97 1.75 -17.92
N GLU A 179 -17.22 1.88 -18.29
CA GLU A 179 -18.04 3.03 -17.92
C GLU A 179 -18.25 3.11 -16.40
N LYS A 180 -18.66 2.02 -15.76
CA LYS A 180 -18.82 1.93 -14.31
C LYS A 180 -17.53 2.22 -13.56
N LEU A 181 -16.38 1.73 -14.06
CA LEU A 181 -15.07 2.04 -13.50
C LEU A 181 -14.76 3.54 -13.62
N SER A 182 -15.04 4.14 -14.76
CA SER A 182 -14.86 5.57 -14.99
C SER A 182 -15.71 6.40 -14.04
N ILE A 183 -16.99 6.07 -13.89
CA ILE A 183 -17.90 6.74 -12.95
C ILE A 183 -17.36 6.65 -11.51
N CYS A 184 -16.95 5.45 -11.08
CA CYS A 184 -16.37 5.26 -9.74
C CYS A 184 -15.08 6.07 -9.55
N ARG A 185 -14.21 6.10 -10.56
CA ARG A 185 -12.96 6.87 -10.55
C ARG A 185 -13.25 8.37 -10.41
N ASN A 186 -14.13 8.90 -11.24
CA ASN A 186 -14.49 10.32 -11.22
C ASN A 186 -15.10 10.73 -9.88
N ALA A 187 -15.96 9.89 -9.29
CA ALA A 187 -16.52 10.13 -7.96
C ALA A 187 -15.45 10.17 -6.86
N VAL A 188 -14.46 9.28 -6.91
CA VAL A 188 -13.34 9.26 -5.96
C VAL A 188 -12.43 10.47 -6.14
N ILE A 189 -12.13 10.86 -7.37
CA ILE A 189 -11.36 12.06 -7.68
C ILE A 189 -12.07 13.30 -7.13
N ALA A 190 -13.34 13.47 -7.45
CA ALA A 190 -14.14 14.60 -6.97
C ALA A 190 -14.20 14.65 -5.45
N PHE A 191 -14.34 13.51 -4.78
CA PHE A 191 -14.34 13.43 -3.31
C PHE A 191 -13.03 13.96 -2.71
N PHE A 192 -11.87 13.51 -3.22
CA PHE A 192 -10.58 13.96 -2.69
C PHE A 192 -10.26 15.40 -3.09
N GLN A 193 -10.67 15.87 -4.27
CA GLN A 193 -10.56 17.27 -4.66
C GLN A 193 -11.36 18.18 -3.72
N ASN A 194 -12.58 17.78 -3.34
CA ASN A 194 -13.37 18.53 -2.35
C ASN A 194 -12.69 18.55 -0.96
N ILE A 195 -12.06 17.45 -0.53
CA ILE A 195 -11.28 17.46 0.72
C ILE A 195 -10.10 18.42 0.62
N GLN A 196 -9.37 18.42 -0.48
CA GLN A 196 -8.23 19.31 -0.70
C GLN A 196 -8.66 20.78 -0.74
N ALA A 197 -9.76 21.09 -1.43
CA ALA A 197 -10.30 22.43 -1.50
C ALA A 197 -10.74 22.93 -0.13
N ARG A 198 -11.36 22.07 0.69
CA ARG A 198 -11.80 22.39 2.05
C ARG A 198 -10.64 22.49 3.04
N TYR A 199 -9.60 21.71 2.85
CA TYR A 199 -8.45 21.63 3.75
C TYR A 199 -7.13 21.75 2.96
N PRO A 200 -6.82 22.93 2.38
CA PRO A 200 -5.66 23.10 1.51
C PRO A 200 -4.33 22.84 2.22
N ASN A 201 -4.27 23.08 3.52
CA ASN A 201 -3.10 22.87 4.38
C ASN A 201 -3.11 21.49 5.07
N GLY A 202 -4.00 20.60 4.65
CA GLY A 202 -4.21 19.30 5.30
C GLY A 202 -5.10 19.37 6.54
N VAL A 203 -5.43 18.20 7.06
CA VAL A 203 -6.28 18.04 8.25
C VAL A 203 -5.41 17.86 9.47
N THR A 204 -5.61 18.67 10.49
CA THR A 204 -4.91 18.51 11.78
C THR A 204 -5.82 17.80 12.77
N TRP A 205 -5.32 16.74 13.37
CA TRP A 205 -6.05 16.00 14.40
C TRP A 205 -6.07 16.80 15.71
N ASN A 206 -7.28 17.03 16.21
CA ASN A 206 -7.43 17.70 17.52
C ASN A 206 -7.51 16.64 18.63
N THR A 207 -6.38 16.39 19.30
CA THR A 207 -6.28 15.39 20.37
C THR A 207 -7.13 15.70 21.60
N ALA A 208 -7.56 16.96 21.79
CA ALA A 208 -8.45 17.35 22.88
C ALA A 208 -9.88 16.81 22.68
N MET A 209 -10.26 16.49 21.44
CA MET A 209 -11.56 15.90 21.09
C MET A 209 -11.58 14.37 21.23
N ASP A 210 -10.45 13.75 21.50
CA ASP A 210 -10.38 12.30 21.60
C ASP A 210 -11.09 11.77 22.86
N ASN A 211 -11.88 10.73 22.66
CA ASN A 211 -12.49 10.03 23.78
C ASN A 211 -11.43 9.25 24.59
N PRO A 212 -11.21 9.59 25.89
CA PRO A 212 -10.19 8.93 26.72
C PRO A 212 -10.37 7.40 26.81
N ARG A 213 -11.63 6.93 26.81
CA ARG A 213 -11.95 5.49 26.85
C ARG A 213 -11.55 4.80 25.56
N ALA A 214 -11.77 5.43 24.41
CA ALA A 214 -11.34 4.90 23.11
C ALA A 214 -9.81 4.79 23.05
N LYS A 215 -9.07 5.80 23.52
CA LYS A 215 -7.60 5.75 23.62
C LYS A 215 -7.13 4.59 24.48
N GLN A 216 -7.74 4.36 25.63
CA GLN A 216 -7.40 3.25 26.54
C GLN A 216 -7.65 1.89 25.86
N ILE A 217 -8.76 1.74 25.13
CA ILE A 217 -9.07 0.49 24.39
C ILE A 217 -8.00 0.25 23.32
N ILE A 218 -7.64 1.26 22.54
CA ILE A 218 -6.62 1.14 21.49
C ILE A 218 -5.27 0.76 22.09
N VAL A 219 -4.84 1.41 23.18
CA VAL A 219 -3.58 1.10 23.86
C VAL A 219 -3.59 -0.33 24.40
N ARG A 220 -4.66 -0.78 25.03
CA ARG A 220 -4.78 -2.16 25.53
C ARG A 220 -4.73 -3.19 24.39
N ALA A 221 -5.44 -2.93 23.30
CA ALA A 221 -5.39 -3.79 22.11
C ALA A 221 -3.97 -3.84 21.50
N ALA A 222 -3.27 -2.73 21.41
CA ALA A 222 -1.89 -2.68 20.92
C ALA A 222 -0.93 -3.45 21.83
N LEU A 223 -1.07 -3.35 23.16
CA LEU A 223 -0.28 -4.11 24.13
C LEU A 223 -0.55 -5.60 24.05
N MET A 224 -1.80 -5.99 23.89
CA MET A 224 -2.19 -7.39 23.68
C MET A 224 -1.59 -7.96 22.40
N LEU A 225 -1.68 -7.23 21.28
CA LEU A 225 -1.07 -7.64 20.01
C LEU A 225 0.46 -7.74 20.11
N LYS A 226 1.09 -6.83 20.87
CA LYS A 226 2.54 -6.88 21.12
C LYS A 226 2.92 -8.16 21.89
N SER A 227 2.18 -8.53 22.93
CA SER A 227 2.45 -9.75 23.70
C SER A 227 2.26 -11.02 22.87
N LEU A 228 1.21 -11.07 22.04
CA LEU A 228 0.98 -12.21 21.14
C LEU A 228 2.11 -12.37 20.11
N ARG A 229 2.67 -11.28 19.60
CA ARG A 229 3.81 -11.34 18.66
C ARG A 229 5.09 -11.86 19.29
N GLY A 230 5.30 -11.64 20.59
CA GLY A 230 6.47 -12.12 21.32
C GLY A 230 6.42 -13.59 21.75
N THR A 231 5.23 -14.22 21.64
CA THR A 231 5.02 -15.59 22.11
C THR A 231 4.83 -16.63 21.00
N ILE A 232 4.68 -16.21 19.76
CA ILE A 232 4.59 -17.15 18.63
C ILE A 232 5.99 -17.46 18.14
N ASP A 233 6.52 -18.61 18.57
CA ASP A 233 7.68 -19.22 17.91
C ASP A 233 7.23 -19.69 16.52
N PRO A 234 7.87 -19.27 15.41
CA PRO A 234 7.53 -19.73 14.08
C PRO A 234 7.55 -21.26 13.91
N LYS A 235 8.26 -21.97 14.80
CA LYS A 235 8.31 -23.44 14.81
C LYS A 235 7.06 -24.09 15.39
N ASP A 236 6.28 -23.37 16.19
CA ASP A 236 5.04 -23.91 16.78
C ASP A 236 3.84 -23.78 15.82
N ALA A 237 3.91 -22.89 14.83
CA ALA A 237 2.86 -22.69 13.83
C ALA A 237 2.77 -23.81 12.76
N THR A 238 3.70 -24.76 12.75
CA THR A 238 3.73 -25.87 11.79
C THR A 238 3.12 -27.17 12.31
N ASN A 239 2.64 -27.20 13.56
CA ASN A 239 2.10 -28.39 14.22
C ASN A 239 0.58 -28.32 14.55
N THR A 240 -0.17 -27.44 13.88
CA THR A 240 -1.65 -27.43 13.95
C THR A 240 -2.30 -27.58 12.59
#